data_da5ee393651c3f00fdbb864d08771d8c
#
_entry.id   da5ee393651c3f00fdbb864d08771d8c
#
_cell.length_a   1.000
_cell.length_b   1.000
_cell.length_c   1.000
_cell.angle_alpha   90.00
_cell.angle_beta   90.00
_cell.angle_gamma   90.00
#
_symmetry.space_group_name_H-M   'P 1'
#
loop_
_entity.id
_entity.type
_entity.pdbx_description
1 polymer ?
#
loop_
_entity_poly.entity_id
_entity_poly.type
_entity_poly.pdbx_seq_one_letter_code
_entity_poly.pdbx_strand_id
1 'polypeptide(L)'
;MLEIGTKAPDFTLPDQNGKVHSLSEYYGQKVILYFYPKVMTSGCTAQACSFGELYPQFREKGAVILGVSKDSVESHKQFEEKHGLPFTLLSDTELSVITAYDVLKPGKDGKPTKSLIRSTYLIDEEGIIVKAFGAVKAKENATQMLQEL
;
A
#
# COMPACT_ATOMS: atom_id res chain seq x y z
N MET A 1 -3.31 7.39 11.99
CA MET A 1 -2.71 7.60 10.66
C MET A 1 -1.97 8.94 10.61
N LEU A 2 -1.03 9.06 9.70
CA LEU A 2 -0.30 10.32 9.50
C LEU A 2 -1.24 11.40 8.96
N GLU A 3 -0.92 12.64 9.25
CA GLU A 3 -1.76 13.78 8.86
C GLU A 3 -1.57 14.18 7.39
N ILE A 4 -2.67 14.62 6.77
CA ILE A 4 -2.66 15.22 5.43
C ILE A 4 -1.83 16.50 5.48
N GLY A 5 -1.03 16.73 4.43
CA GLY A 5 -0.14 17.88 4.32
C GLY A 5 1.27 17.63 4.85
N THR A 6 1.52 16.46 5.45
CA THR A 6 2.85 16.10 5.92
C THR A 6 3.63 15.36 4.84
N LYS A 7 4.95 15.42 4.91
CA LYS A 7 5.79 14.66 3.99
C LYS A 7 5.70 13.16 4.32
N ALA A 8 5.45 12.35 3.30
CA ALA A 8 5.42 10.91 3.47
C ALA A 8 6.81 10.39 3.81
N PRO A 9 6.98 9.59 4.89
CA PRO A 9 8.27 9.01 5.22
C PRO A 9 8.85 8.22 4.06
N ASP A 10 10.12 8.49 3.71
CA ASP A 10 10.80 7.69 2.69
C ASP A 10 11.07 6.29 3.25
N PHE A 11 11.24 5.34 2.36
CA PHE A 11 11.49 3.96 2.73
C PHE A 11 12.26 3.26 1.61
N THR A 12 12.80 2.09 1.94
CA THR A 12 13.45 1.22 0.97
C THR A 12 13.01 -0.22 1.29
N LEU A 13 12.26 -0.83 0.38
CA LEU A 13 11.70 -2.17 0.56
C LEU A 13 11.84 -3.00 -0.72
N PRO A 14 12.03 -4.33 -0.60
CA PRO A 14 12.07 -5.20 -1.77
C PRO A 14 10.67 -5.49 -2.31
N ASP A 15 10.58 -5.61 -3.63
CA ASP A 15 9.35 -6.03 -4.30
C ASP A 15 9.26 -7.55 -4.42
N GLN A 16 8.25 -8.05 -5.13
CA GLN A 16 8.00 -9.48 -5.31
C GLN A 16 9.07 -10.19 -6.16
N ASN A 17 9.96 -9.45 -6.77
CA ASN A 17 11.10 -9.99 -7.52
C ASN A 17 12.43 -9.78 -6.79
N GLY A 18 12.38 -9.26 -5.56
CA GLY A 18 13.56 -8.95 -4.77
C GLY A 18 14.25 -7.64 -5.16
N LYS A 19 13.68 -6.89 -6.11
CA LYS A 19 14.21 -5.58 -6.48
C LYS A 19 13.80 -4.55 -5.44
N VAL A 20 14.76 -3.73 -5.00
CA VAL A 20 14.54 -2.72 -3.97
C VAL A 20 13.94 -1.45 -4.58
N HIS A 21 12.93 -0.91 -3.91
CA HIS A 21 12.27 0.35 -4.28
C HIS A 21 12.31 1.33 -3.11
N SER A 22 12.55 2.60 -3.41
CA SER A 22 12.41 3.69 -2.44
C SER A 22 11.25 4.58 -2.87
N LEU A 23 10.54 5.17 -1.92
CA LEU A 23 9.43 6.09 -2.24
C LEU A 23 9.93 7.26 -3.11
N SER A 24 11.12 7.76 -2.83
CA SER A 24 11.71 8.88 -3.57
C SER A 24 11.89 8.61 -5.07
N GLU A 25 11.96 7.35 -5.49
CA GLU A 25 12.02 6.99 -6.91
C GLU A 25 10.77 7.40 -7.68
N TYR A 26 9.65 7.57 -6.97
CA TYR A 26 8.36 7.87 -7.56
C TYR A 26 8.01 9.36 -7.56
N TYR A 27 8.91 10.22 -7.10
CA TYR A 27 8.68 11.67 -7.16
C TYR A 27 8.44 12.08 -8.61
N GLY A 28 7.44 12.93 -8.84
CA GLY A 28 6.94 13.26 -10.16
C GLY A 28 5.72 12.46 -10.57
N GLN A 29 5.35 11.44 -9.79
CA GLN A 29 4.15 10.65 -9.99
C GLN A 29 3.32 10.63 -8.71
N LYS A 30 2.01 10.49 -8.85
CA LYS A 30 1.14 10.22 -7.68
C LYS A 30 1.32 8.77 -7.26
N VAL A 31 1.31 8.53 -5.95
CA VAL A 31 1.48 7.18 -5.39
C VAL A 31 0.25 6.83 -4.56
N ILE A 32 -0.39 5.73 -4.91
CA ILE A 32 -1.38 5.08 -4.07
C ILE A 32 -0.61 4.03 -3.25
N LEU A 33 -0.40 4.33 -1.98
CA LEU A 33 0.33 3.44 -1.06
C LEU A 33 -0.69 2.80 -0.14
N TYR A 34 -0.97 1.51 -0.35
CA TYR A 34 -1.95 0.82 0.48
C TYR A 34 -1.29 -0.28 1.32
N PHE A 35 -1.76 -0.36 2.55
CA PHE A 35 -1.29 -1.33 3.54
C PHE A 35 -2.38 -2.36 3.77
N TYR A 36 -2.03 -3.64 3.71
CA TYR A 36 -2.98 -4.74 3.88
C TYR A 36 -2.43 -5.81 4.82
N PRO A 37 -3.32 -6.52 5.57
CA PRO A 37 -2.87 -7.40 6.64
C PRO A 37 -2.08 -8.63 6.20
N LYS A 38 -2.50 -9.33 5.15
CA LYS A 38 -1.88 -10.59 4.77
C LYS A 38 -2.29 -11.05 3.36
N VAL A 39 -1.33 -11.54 2.57
CA VAL A 39 -1.62 -12.14 1.26
C VAL A 39 -2.50 -13.39 1.41
N MET A 40 -3.16 -13.77 0.34
CA MET A 40 -4.02 -14.97 0.23
C MET A 40 -5.25 -14.99 1.11
N THR A 41 -5.55 -13.91 1.84
CA THR A 41 -6.84 -13.76 2.51
C THR A 41 -7.87 -13.23 1.51
N SER A 42 -9.16 -13.52 1.75
CA SER A 42 -10.23 -13.13 0.81
C SER A 42 -10.32 -11.61 0.62
N GLY A 43 -10.21 -10.84 1.70
CA GLY A 43 -10.25 -9.38 1.64
C GLY A 43 -9.06 -8.78 0.90
N CYS A 44 -7.86 -9.24 1.23
CA CYS A 44 -6.64 -8.73 0.57
C CYS A 44 -6.60 -9.13 -0.91
N THR A 45 -7.08 -10.32 -1.25
CA THR A 45 -7.20 -10.75 -2.64
C THR A 45 -8.19 -9.87 -3.41
N ALA A 46 -9.38 -9.60 -2.83
CA ALA A 46 -10.37 -8.73 -3.45
C ALA A 46 -9.84 -7.32 -3.68
N GLN A 47 -9.14 -6.76 -2.71
CA GLN A 47 -8.54 -5.43 -2.84
C GLN A 47 -7.47 -5.39 -3.94
N ALA A 48 -6.55 -6.35 -3.93
CA ALA A 48 -5.47 -6.40 -4.92
C ALA A 48 -6.01 -6.60 -6.33
N CYS A 49 -6.98 -7.49 -6.52
CA CYS A 49 -7.59 -7.72 -7.83
C CYS A 49 -8.34 -6.49 -8.33
N SER A 50 -9.03 -5.76 -7.45
CA SER A 50 -9.71 -4.51 -7.82
C SER A 50 -8.72 -3.45 -8.27
N PHE A 51 -7.61 -3.28 -7.56
CA PHE A 51 -6.54 -2.37 -8.00
C PHE A 51 -5.95 -2.83 -9.34
N GLY A 52 -5.76 -4.12 -9.51
CA GLY A 52 -5.22 -4.69 -10.75
C GLY A 52 -6.10 -4.40 -11.97
N GLU A 53 -7.42 -4.56 -11.83
CA GLU A 53 -8.37 -4.26 -12.89
C GLU A 53 -8.37 -2.79 -13.28
N LEU A 54 -8.25 -1.90 -12.31
CA LEU A 54 -8.27 -0.46 -12.53
C LEU A 54 -6.88 0.13 -12.80
N TYR A 55 -5.83 -0.67 -12.76
CA TYR A 55 -4.46 -0.18 -12.88
C TYR A 55 -4.22 0.67 -14.13
N PRO A 56 -4.68 0.29 -15.33
CA PRO A 56 -4.50 1.14 -16.51
C PRO A 56 -5.10 2.53 -16.32
N GLN A 57 -6.25 2.65 -15.65
CA GLN A 57 -6.89 3.94 -15.37
C GLN A 57 -6.06 4.78 -14.38
N PHE A 58 -5.46 4.15 -13.38
CA PHE A 58 -4.54 4.84 -12.46
C PHE A 58 -3.33 5.39 -13.23
N ARG A 59 -2.75 4.57 -14.12
CA ARG A 59 -1.59 4.98 -14.92
C ARG A 59 -1.93 6.15 -15.85
N GLU A 60 -3.10 6.17 -16.44
CA GLU A 60 -3.56 7.29 -17.27
C GLU A 60 -3.61 8.60 -16.49
N LYS A 61 -3.87 8.52 -15.18
CA LYS A 61 -3.92 9.70 -14.30
C LYS A 61 -2.57 10.02 -13.65
N GLY A 62 -1.50 9.36 -14.07
CA GLY A 62 -0.16 9.59 -13.57
C GLY A 62 0.10 9.02 -12.19
N ALA A 63 -0.64 7.98 -11.80
CA ALA A 63 -0.51 7.34 -10.50
C ALA A 63 0.08 5.93 -10.61
N VAL A 64 0.88 5.55 -9.61
CA VAL A 64 1.35 4.17 -9.42
C VAL A 64 0.72 3.60 -8.17
N ILE A 65 0.61 2.28 -8.10
CA ILE A 65 0.08 1.57 -6.94
C ILE A 65 1.20 0.77 -6.30
N LEU A 66 1.38 0.95 -5.00
CA LEU A 66 2.33 0.18 -4.19
C LEU A 66 1.55 -0.45 -3.05
N GLY A 67 1.53 -1.79 -2.99
CA GLY A 67 0.91 -2.52 -1.89
C GLY A 67 1.99 -2.94 -0.90
N VAL A 68 1.73 -2.77 0.40
CA VAL A 68 2.68 -3.08 1.47
C VAL A 68 2.04 -4.00 2.50
N SER A 69 2.73 -5.07 2.83
CA SER A 69 2.38 -5.93 3.96
C SER A 69 3.65 -6.47 4.60
N LYS A 70 3.49 -7.21 5.70
CA LYS A 70 4.60 -7.87 6.37
C LYS A 70 4.97 -9.23 5.78
N ASP A 71 4.29 -9.64 4.71
CA ASP A 71 4.58 -10.90 4.02
C ASP A 71 5.94 -10.86 3.33
N SER A 72 6.54 -12.03 3.13
CA SER A 72 7.85 -12.15 2.51
C SER A 72 7.81 -11.86 1.00
N VAL A 73 8.98 -11.62 0.42
CA VAL A 73 9.14 -11.48 -1.03
C VAL A 73 8.57 -12.70 -1.75
N GLU A 74 8.87 -13.90 -1.25
CA GLU A 74 8.39 -15.15 -1.84
C GLU A 74 6.87 -15.25 -1.82
N SER A 75 6.23 -14.91 -0.70
CA SER A 75 4.78 -14.90 -0.58
C SER A 75 4.14 -13.89 -1.53
N HIS A 76 4.72 -12.72 -1.67
CA HIS A 76 4.26 -11.71 -2.62
C HIS A 76 4.41 -12.18 -4.07
N LYS A 77 5.48 -12.91 -4.40
CA LYS A 77 5.66 -13.46 -5.73
C LYS A 77 4.58 -14.49 -6.08
N GLN A 78 4.25 -15.37 -5.14
CA GLN A 78 3.18 -16.34 -5.30
C GLN A 78 1.82 -15.65 -5.48
N PHE A 79 1.58 -14.59 -4.72
CA PHE A 79 0.35 -13.80 -4.79
C PHE A 79 0.21 -13.11 -6.15
N GLU A 80 1.27 -12.48 -6.63
CA GLU A 80 1.31 -11.85 -7.95
C GLU A 80 1.01 -12.86 -9.06
N GLU A 81 1.67 -14.01 -9.03
CA GLU A 81 1.52 -15.04 -10.08
C GLU A 81 0.12 -15.64 -10.06
N LYS A 82 -0.42 -15.91 -8.88
CA LYS A 82 -1.75 -16.53 -8.75
C LYS A 82 -2.85 -15.62 -9.29
N HIS A 83 -2.75 -14.32 -9.09
CA HIS A 83 -3.80 -13.37 -9.44
C HIS A 83 -3.45 -12.45 -10.60
N GLY A 84 -2.29 -12.60 -11.21
CA GLY A 84 -1.88 -11.76 -12.34
C GLY A 84 -1.81 -10.28 -12.03
N LEU A 85 -1.27 -9.91 -10.85
CA LEU A 85 -1.24 -8.53 -10.39
C LEU A 85 -0.23 -7.69 -11.18
N PRO A 86 -0.62 -6.56 -11.77
CA PRO A 86 0.26 -5.75 -12.63
C PRO A 86 1.04 -4.67 -11.91
N PHE A 87 0.97 -4.59 -10.59
CA PHE A 87 1.62 -3.54 -9.81
C PHE A 87 2.58 -4.11 -8.76
N THR A 88 3.32 -3.22 -8.12
CA THR A 88 4.38 -3.59 -7.17
C THR A 88 3.82 -3.92 -5.79
N LEU A 89 4.28 -5.02 -5.21
CA LEU A 89 4.01 -5.45 -3.84
C LEU A 89 5.32 -5.39 -3.07
N LEU A 90 5.32 -4.67 -1.95
CA LEU A 90 6.51 -4.43 -1.14
C LEU A 90 6.43 -5.21 0.18
N SER A 91 7.55 -5.80 0.56
CA SER A 91 7.65 -6.63 1.77
C SER A 91 8.32 -5.87 2.90
N ASP A 92 7.55 -5.59 3.95
CA ASP A 92 8.04 -4.92 5.17
C ASP A 92 8.02 -5.93 6.33
N THR A 93 8.87 -6.95 6.24
CA THR A 93 8.89 -8.06 7.20
C THR A 93 9.25 -7.62 8.62
N GLU A 94 9.97 -6.51 8.76
CA GLU A 94 10.38 -5.97 10.06
C GLU A 94 9.40 -4.94 10.63
N LEU A 95 8.32 -4.62 9.92
CA LEU A 95 7.30 -3.65 10.34
C LEU A 95 7.80 -2.21 10.48
N SER A 96 8.97 -1.87 9.93
CA SER A 96 9.54 -0.53 10.07
C SER A 96 8.74 0.54 9.33
N VAL A 97 8.37 0.28 8.09
CA VAL A 97 7.58 1.19 7.27
C VAL A 97 6.12 1.21 7.74
N ILE A 98 5.59 0.05 8.05
CA ILE A 98 4.23 -0.09 8.60
C ILE A 98 4.09 0.75 9.88
N THR A 99 5.09 0.70 10.76
CA THR A 99 5.11 1.51 11.99
C THR A 99 5.24 3.01 11.67
N ALA A 100 6.12 3.37 10.73
CA ALA A 100 6.33 4.77 10.35
C ALA A 100 5.07 5.42 9.78
N TYR A 101 4.24 4.64 9.09
CA TYR A 101 2.98 5.13 8.50
C TYR A 101 1.78 5.02 9.43
N ASP A 102 2.00 4.60 10.69
CA ASP A 102 0.96 4.58 11.73
C ASP A 102 -0.31 3.83 11.31
N VAL A 103 -0.13 2.60 10.83
CA VAL A 103 -1.24 1.74 10.40
C VAL A 103 -1.36 0.45 11.22
N LEU A 104 -0.67 0.37 12.34
CA LEU A 104 -0.80 -0.76 13.26
C LEU A 104 -2.01 -0.58 14.17
N LYS A 105 -2.70 -1.70 14.42
CA LYS A 105 -3.86 -1.73 15.29
C LYS A 105 -3.44 -1.55 16.75
N PRO A 106 -4.09 -0.67 17.53
CA PRO A 106 -3.77 -0.54 18.95
C PRO A 106 -4.24 -1.78 19.73
N GLY A 107 -3.45 -2.18 20.71
CA GLY A 107 -3.80 -3.25 21.64
C GLY A 107 -4.64 -2.73 22.81
N LYS A 108 -5.05 -3.65 23.69
CA LYS A 108 -5.86 -3.33 24.88
C LYS A 108 -5.16 -2.39 25.86
N ASP A 109 -3.83 -2.40 25.85
CA ASP A 109 -2.99 -1.55 26.71
C ASP A 109 -2.61 -0.23 26.03
N GLY A 110 -3.16 0.06 24.85
CA GLY A 110 -2.85 1.24 24.08
C GLY A 110 -1.56 1.16 23.28
N LYS A 111 -0.80 0.08 23.41
CA LYS A 111 0.43 -0.13 22.63
C LYS A 111 0.10 -0.74 21.26
N PRO A 112 0.90 -0.45 20.21
CA PRO A 112 0.64 -1.04 18.90
C PRO A 112 0.84 -2.55 18.91
N THR A 113 -0.05 -3.26 18.19
CA THR A 113 0.09 -4.70 17.94
C THR A 113 0.91 -4.89 16.66
N LYS A 114 1.05 -6.15 16.21
CA LYS A 114 1.66 -6.48 14.92
C LYS A 114 0.62 -6.64 13.81
N SER A 115 -0.62 -6.29 14.08
CA SER A 115 -1.72 -6.37 13.12
C SER A 115 -1.92 -5.03 12.43
N LEU A 116 -2.09 -5.06 11.10
CA LEU A 116 -2.34 -3.85 10.33
C LEU A 116 -3.83 -3.52 10.29
N ILE A 117 -4.13 -2.23 10.30
CA ILE A 117 -5.41 -1.71 9.87
C ILE A 117 -5.29 -1.50 8.36
N ARG A 118 -6.21 -2.04 7.57
CA ARG A 118 -6.24 -1.84 6.13
C ARG A 118 -6.38 -0.35 5.84
N SER A 119 -5.33 0.27 5.30
CA SER A 119 -5.22 1.71 5.18
C SER A 119 -4.60 2.10 3.85
N THR A 120 -4.97 3.26 3.32
CA THR A 120 -4.45 3.73 2.04
C THR A 120 -4.14 5.21 2.11
N TYR A 121 -2.98 5.58 1.58
CA TYR A 121 -2.54 6.97 1.43
C TYR A 121 -2.47 7.34 -0.04
N LEU A 122 -2.84 8.58 -0.35
CA LEU A 122 -2.53 9.20 -1.63
C LEU A 122 -1.40 10.19 -1.39
N ILE A 123 -0.30 10.01 -2.10
CA ILE A 123 0.91 10.84 -2.01
C ILE A 123 1.07 11.54 -3.35
N ASP A 124 1.31 12.86 -3.32
CA ASP A 124 1.44 13.65 -4.54
C ASP A 124 2.85 13.55 -5.15
N GLU A 125 3.06 14.26 -6.24
CA GLU A 125 4.31 14.24 -7.01
C GLU A 125 5.51 14.79 -6.24
N GLU A 126 5.25 15.53 -5.16
CA GLU A 126 6.30 16.11 -4.29
C GLU A 126 6.54 15.28 -3.04
N GLY A 127 5.85 14.15 -2.90
CA GLY A 127 5.99 13.27 -1.73
C GLY A 127 5.18 13.70 -0.53
N ILE A 128 4.14 14.52 -0.72
CA ILE A 128 3.27 14.99 0.34
C ILE A 128 2.01 14.14 0.41
N ILE A 129 1.60 13.75 1.62
CA ILE A 129 0.35 13.02 1.84
C ILE A 129 -0.82 14.00 1.63
N VAL A 130 -1.65 13.71 0.62
CA VAL A 130 -2.79 14.56 0.29
C VAL A 130 -4.12 13.93 0.67
N LYS A 131 -4.17 12.60 0.85
CA LYS A 131 -5.33 11.87 1.37
C LYS A 131 -4.86 10.71 2.24
N ALA A 132 -5.66 10.38 3.25
CA ALA A 132 -5.40 9.27 4.15
C ALA A 132 -6.72 8.61 4.56
N PHE A 133 -6.85 7.31 4.30
CA PHE A 133 -8.06 6.55 4.60
C PHE A 133 -7.69 5.34 5.47
N GLY A 134 -8.22 5.29 6.68
CA GLY A 134 -8.05 4.14 7.58
C GLY A 134 -9.27 3.23 7.55
N ALA A 135 -9.08 1.97 7.93
CA ALA A 135 -10.13 0.97 7.99
C ALA A 135 -10.96 0.91 6.69
N VAL A 136 -10.27 0.91 5.54
CA VAL A 136 -10.92 0.92 4.23
C VAL A 136 -11.57 -0.44 3.94
N LYS A 137 -12.60 -0.42 3.09
CA LYS A 137 -13.28 -1.64 2.64
C LYS A 137 -12.54 -2.22 1.44
N ALA A 138 -12.14 -3.49 1.56
CA ALA A 138 -11.30 -4.15 0.56
C ALA A 138 -11.88 -4.08 -0.86
N LYS A 139 -13.17 -4.29 -1.02
CA LYS A 139 -13.83 -4.32 -2.33
C LYS A 139 -14.07 -2.94 -2.94
N GLU A 140 -14.05 -1.88 -2.14
CA GLU A 140 -14.42 -0.53 -2.55
C GLU A 140 -13.22 0.41 -2.67
N ASN A 141 -12.09 0.06 -2.03
CA ASN A 141 -10.95 0.96 -1.90
C ASN A 141 -10.35 1.40 -3.24
N ALA A 142 -10.21 0.50 -4.19
CA ALA A 142 -9.63 0.83 -5.50
C ALA A 142 -10.48 1.90 -6.23
N THR A 143 -11.79 1.71 -6.29
CA THR A 143 -12.71 2.68 -6.89
C THR A 143 -12.68 4.00 -6.13
N GLN A 144 -12.67 3.94 -4.80
CA GLN A 144 -12.56 5.13 -3.94
C GLN A 144 -11.30 5.94 -4.28
N MET A 145 -10.16 5.29 -4.38
CA MET A 145 -8.90 5.98 -4.67
C MET A 145 -8.85 6.55 -6.09
N LEU A 146 -9.43 5.84 -7.05
CA LEU A 146 -9.49 6.33 -8.43
C LEU A 146 -10.30 7.63 -8.51
N GLN A 147 -11.36 7.76 -7.73
CA GLN A 147 -12.18 8.97 -7.66
C GLN A 147 -11.44 10.16 -7.03
N GLU A 148 -10.40 9.91 -6.24
CA GLU A 148 -9.61 10.96 -5.60
C GLU A 148 -8.52 11.56 -6.53
N LEU A 149 -8.33 10.99 -7.70
CA LEU A 149 -7.30 11.46 -8.64
C LEU A 149 -7.80 12.53 -9.60
#